data_f5a2bea0fc8ca1e429d52d52e09094b7
#
_entry.id   f5a2bea0fc8ca1e429d52d52e09094b7
#
_cell.length_a   1.000
_cell.length_b   1.000
_cell.length_c   1.000
_cell.angle_alpha   90.00
_cell.angle_beta   90.00
_cell.angle_gamma   90.00
#
_symmetry.space_group_name_H-M   'P 1'
#
loop_
_entity.id
_entity.type
_entity.pdbx_description
1 polymer ?
#
loop_
_entity_poly.entity_id
_entity_poly.type
_entity_poly.pdbx_seq_one_letter_code
_entity_poly.pdbx_strand_id
1 'polypeptide(L)'
;MEITNHELKRVMALVMPAVSKTSPLPALEHLLVRAENNVLYMTGGNTEIEITARAQVEGDLPACCVRPARMEAALATGSDLVITPEKGSDSRIIIKTTSGKNRFTADTLPADNFPRFAAEKSG
;
A
#
# COMPACT_ATOMS: atom_id res chain seq x y z
N MET A 1 2.58 -5.15 -10.35
CA MET A 1 3.55 -5.44 -9.28
C MET A 1 3.22 -6.78 -8.63
N GLU A 2 4.21 -7.60 -8.45
CA GLU A 2 4.06 -8.88 -7.77
C GLU A 2 4.88 -8.89 -6.49
N ILE A 3 4.27 -9.30 -5.37
CA ILE A 3 4.91 -9.32 -4.06
C ILE A 3 4.59 -10.63 -3.35
N THR A 4 5.57 -11.17 -2.62
CA THR A 4 5.33 -12.36 -1.82
C THR A 4 4.50 -12.02 -0.58
N ASN A 5 3.74 -12.99 -0.12
CA ASN A 5 2.95 -12.83 1.10
C ASN A 5 3.85 -12.45 2.28
N HIS A 6 5.01 -13.11 2.38
CA HIS A 6 5.97 -12.87 3.45
C HIS A 6 6.45 -11.40 3.47
N GLU A 7 6.82 -10.85 2.31
CA GLU A 7 7.33 -9.48 2.23
C GLU A 7 6.23 -8.44 2.49
N LEU A 8 5.03 -8.67 1.98
CA LEU A 8 3.93 -7.75 2.25
C LEU A 8 3.59 -7.74 3.73
N LYS A 9 3.55 -8.91 4.36
CA LYS A 9 3.30 -9.02 5.79
C LYS A 9 4.38 -8.27 6.60
N ARG A 10 5.64 -8.43 6.19
CA ARG A 10 6.76 -7.77 6.87
C ARG A 10 6.65 -6.25 6.82
N VAL A 11 6.43 -5.67 5.63
CA VAL A 11 6.38 -4.22 5.51
C VAL A 11 5.14 -3.63 6.18
N MET A 12 4.01 -4.33 6.11
CA MET A 12 2.81 -3.87 6.81
C MET A 12 3.02 -3.85 8.33
N ALA A 13 3.66 -4.88 8.87
CA ALA A 13 3.96 -4.91 10.29
C ALA A 13 4.84 -3.75 10.73
N LEU A 14 5.72 -3.29 9.84
CA LEU A 14 6.61 -2.16 10.14
C LEU A 14 5.90 -0.82 10.13
N VAL A 15 4.94 -0.62 9.22
CA VAL A 15 4.32 0.69 9.02
C VAL A 15 3.00 0.88 9.76
N MET A 16 2.28 -0.22 10.06
CA MET A 16 0.97 -0.14 10.70
C MET A 16 0.96 0.63 12.02
N PRO A 17 1.98 0.55 12.87
CA PRO A 17 1.98 1.34 14.11
C PRO A 17 1.87 2.84 13.90
N ALA A 18 2.27 3.34 12.72
CA ALA A 18 2.17 4.77 12.41
C ALA A 18 0.84 5.17 11.79
N VAL A 19 0.03 4.20 11.35
CA VAL A 19 -1.24 4.50 10.69
C VAL A 19 -2.27 5.00 11.70
N SER A 20 -2.90 6.13 11.40
CA SER A 20 -3.95 6.66 12.24
C SER A 20 -5.22 5.84 12.08
N LYS A 21 -5.87 5.49 13.19
CA LYS A 21 -7.14 4.76 13.16
C LYS A 21 -8.33 5.71 13.06
N THR A 22 -8.18 6.89 13.61
CA THR A 22 -9.18 7.93 13.53
C THR A 22 -8.46 9.24 13.27
N SER A 23 -8.78 9.89 12.17
CA SER A 23 -8.09 11.11 11.80
C SER A 23 -9.05 12.03 11.07
N PRO A 24 -8.94 13.35 11.29
CA PRO A 24 -9.68 14.31 10.45
C PRO A 24 -9.18 14.31 9.01
N LEU A 25 -8.01 13.71 8.76
CA LEU A 25 -7.46 13.58 7.42
C LEU A 25 -7.62 12.13 6.97
N PRO A 26 -8.61 11.82 6.13
CA PRO A 26 -8.86 10.41 5.73
C PRO A 26 -7.64 9.71 5.14
N ALA A 27 -6.77 10.43 4.47
CA ALA A 27 -5.57 9.83 3.88
C ALA A 27 -4.65 9.20 4.92
N LEU A 28 -4.66 9.70 6.17
CA LEU A 28 -3.83 9.13 7.23
C LEU A 28 -4.35 7.79 7.76
N GLU A 29 -5.56 7.40 7.36
CA GLU A 29 -6.10 6.08 7.65
C GLU A 29 -5.74 5.08 6.57
N HIS A 30 -4.94 5.49 5.59
CA HIS A 30 -4.52 4.68 4.46
C HIS A 30 -3.02 4.46 4.48
N LEU A 31 -2.58 3.49 3.68
CA LEU A 31 -1.17 3.29 3.40
C LEU A 31 -0.86 3.93 2.05
N LEU A 32 0.21 4.71 2.00
CA LEU A 32 0.73 5.22 0.74
C LEU A 32 1.63 4.15 0.15
N VAL A 33 1.33 3.69 -1.04
CA VAL A 33 2.10 2.63 -1.69
C VAL A 33 2.53 3.06 -3.09
N ARG A 34 3.73 2.67 -3.48
CA ARG A 34 4.19 2.77 -4.85
C ARG A 34 5.29 1.76 -5.10
N ALA A 35 5.43 1.31 -6.31
CA ALA A 35 6.51 0.42 -6.68
C ALA A 35 7.20 0.94 -7.93
N GLU A 36 8.52 0.99 -7.88
CA GLU A 36 9.34 1.54 -8.95
C GLU A 36 10.69 0.82 -8.92
N ASN A 37 11.19 0.45 -10.09
CA ASN A 37 12.47 -0.25 -10.20
C ASN A 37 12.53 -1.52 -9.36
N ASN A 38 11.41 -2.25 -9.31
CA ASN A 38 11.28 -3.50 -8.56
C ASN A 38 11.43 -3.32 -7.04
N VAL A 39 11.12 -2.13 -6.54
CA VAL A 39 11.10 -1.86 -5.10
C VAL A 39 9.75 -1.26 -4.75
N LEU A 40 9.10 -1.89 -3.77
CA LEU A 40 7.88 -1.33 -3.17
C LEU A 40 8.27 -0.39 -2.04
N TYR A 41 7.64 0.77 -2.01
CA TYR A 41 7.74 1.71 -0.90
C TYR A 41 6.35 1.81 -0.29
N MET A 42 6.24 1.48 1.00
CA MET A 42 4.99 1.55 1.73
C MET A 42 5.16 2.50 2.91
N THR A 43 4.29 3.47 3.02
CA THR A 43 4.37 4.50 4.06
C THR A 43 3.08 4.51 4.87
N GLY A 44 3.24 4.47 6.19
CA GLY A 44 2.16 4.75 7.12
C GLY A 44 2.54 5.96 7.95
N GLY A 45 1.58 6.78 8.31
CA GLY A 45 1.90 7.98 9.07
C GLY A 45 0.71 8.57 9.78
N ASN A 46 1.01 9.46 10.70
CA ASN A 46 0.05 10.30 11.37
C ASN A 46 0.68 11.69 11.49
N THR A 47 0.10 12.59 12.29
CA THR A 47 0.62 13.95 12.38
C THR A 47 1.96 14.05 13.10
N GLU A 48 2.40 12.98 13.76
CA GLU A 48 3.62 13.00 14.56
C GLU A 48 4.75 12.15 13.97
N ILE A 49 4.41 10.99 13.41
CA ILE A 49 5.42 10.07 12.87
C ILE A 49 5.03 9.59 11.48
N GLU A 50 6.04 9.20 10.72
CA GLU A 50 5.88 8.62 9.40
C GLU A 50 6.93 7.51 9.28
N ILE A 51 6.48 6.33 8.87
CA ILE A 51 7.34 5.17 8.67
C ILE A 51 7.22 4.71 7.23
N THR A 52 8.35 4.59 6.54
CA THR A 52 8.40 4.03 5.20
C THR A 52 9.22 2.75 5.23
N ALA A 53 8.63 1.67 4.76
CA ALA A 53 9.31 0.39 4.62
C ALA A 53 9.44 0.03 3.15
N ARG A 54 10.48 -0.74 2.81
CA ARG A 54 10.77 -1.16 1.44
C ARG A 54 10.73 -2.66 1.33
N ALA A 55 10.30 -3.16 0.17
CA ALA A 55 10.31 -4.58 -0.13
C ALA A 55 10.73 -4.79 -1.57
N GLN A 56 11.39 -5.93 -1.81
CA GLN A 56 11.71 -6.37 -3.16
C GLN A 56 10.43 -6.88 -3.81
N VAL A 57 10.14 -6.40 -5.01
CA VAL A 57 8.94 -6.81 -5.76
C VAL A 57 9.30 -6.95 -7.22
N GLU A 58 8.35 -7.38 -8.04
CA GLU A 58 8.51 -7.41 -9.48
C GLU A 58 7.46 -6.51 -10.12
N GLY A 59 7.92 -5.60 -10.95
CA GLY A 59 7.04 -4.66 -11.67
C GLY A 59 6.77 -3.40 -10.88
N ASP A 60 6.02 -2.52 -11.50
CA ASP A 60 5.73 -1.18 -10.97
C ASP A 60 4.29 -1.06 -10.52
N LEU A 61 4.03 -0.09 -9.65
CA LEU A 61 2.69 0.28 -9.24
C LEU A 61 2.67 1.80 -9.06
N PRO A 62 1.77 2.51 -9.74
CA PRO A 62 1.64 3.95 -9.54
C PRO A 62 1.29 4.27 -8.09
N ALA A 63 1.80 5.38 -7.59
CA ALA A 63 1.58 5.78 -6.21
C ALA A 63 0.09 6.01 -5.93
N CYS A 64 -0.38 5.45 -4.85
CA CYS A 64 -1.77 5.62 -4.41
C CYS A 64 -1.89 5.34 -2.92
N CYS A 65 -3.00 5.76 -2.34
CA CYS A 65 -3.30 5.46 -0.94
C CYS A 65 -4.36 4.36 -0.89
N VAL A 66 -4.13 3.33 -0.09
CA VAL A 66 -5.02 2.18 0.01
C VAL A 66 -5.32 1.87 1.47
N ARG A 67 -6.53 1.42 1.76
CA ARG A 67 -6.90 1.05 3.13
C ARG A 67 -6.19 -0.22 3.56
N PRO A 68 -5.62 -0.23 4.77
CA PRO A 68 -4.91 -1.42 5.27
C PRO A 68 -5.79 -2.67 5.30
N ALA A 69 -7.07 -2.52 5.59
CA ALA A 69 -7.98 -3.66 5.69
C ALA A 69 -8.03 -4.49 4.41
N ARG A 70 -7.94 -3.85 3.25
CA ARG A 70 -7.93 -4.57 1.97
C ARG A 70 -6.66 -5.38 1.79
N MET A 71 -5.53 -4.81 2.18
CA MET A 71 -4.25 -5.52 2.13
C MET A 71 -4.22 -6.67 3.13
N GLU A 72 -4.79 -6.47 4.31
CA GLU A 72 -4.87 -7.53 5.32
C GLU A 72 -5.76 -8.68 4.86
N ALA A 73 -6.87 -8.38 4.20
CA ALA A 73 -7.74 -9.41 3.66
C ALA A 73 -6.98 -10.26 2.62
N ALA A 74 -6.19 -9.61 1.78
CA ALA A 74 -5.39 -10.32 0.79
C ALA A 74 -4.30 -11.18 1.44
N LEU A 75 -3.66 -10.67 2.49
CA LEU A 75 -2.65 -11.43 3.24
C LEU A 75 -3.23 -12.68 3.86
N ALA A 76 -4.48 -12.61 4.32
CA ALA A 76 -5.13 -13.73 4.98
C ALA A 76 -5.29 -14.96 4.08
N THR A 77 -5.16 -14.79 2.77
CA THR A 77 -5.21 -15.92 1.83
C THR A 77 -3.96 -16.80 1.94
N GLY A 78 -2.87 -16.27 2.47
CA GLY A 78 -1.59 -16.97 2.56
C GLY A 78 -0.83 -17.04 1.24
N SER A 79 -1.38 -16.50 0.16
CA SER A 79 -0.78 -16.56 -1.17
C SER A 79 0.02 -15.31 -1.49
N ASP A 80 0.97 -15.44 -2.40
CA ASP A 80 1.63 -14.30 -2.99
C ASP A 80 0.63 -13.53 -3.85
N LEU A 81 0.87 -12.26 -4.08
CA LEU A 81 -0.11 -11.35 -4.65
C LEU A 81 0.40 -10.61 -5.87
N VAL A 82 -0.52 -10.32 -6.79
CA VAL A 82 -0.28 -9.42 -7.91
C VAL A 82 -1.23 -8.23 -7.74
N ILE A 83 -0.67 -7.03 -7.70
CA ILE A 83 -1.43 -5.80 -7.50
C ILE A 83 -1.27 -4.91 -8.73
N THR A 84 -2.38 -4.54 -9.34
CA THR A 84 -2.37 -3.71 -10.54
C THR A 84 -3.44 -2.63 -10.44
N PRO A 85 -3.24 -1.47 -11.10
CA PRO A 85 -4.33 -0.49 -11.21
C PRO A 85 -5.46 -1.09 -12.02
N GLU A 86 -6.70 -0.78 -11.65
CA GLU A 86 -7.83 -1.23 -12.45
C GLU A 86 -7.86 -0.45 -13.75
N LYS A 87 -7.99 -1.17 -14.87
CA LYS A 87 -8.00 -0.57 -16.18
C LYS A 87 -9.21 0.33 -16.34
N GLY A 88 -8.98 1.56 -16.77
CA GLY A 88 -10.05 2.54 -16.94
C GLY A 88 -10.47 3.25 -15.66
N SER A 89 -9.77 3.06 -14.57
CA SER A 89 -10.06 3.72 -13.29
C SER A 89 -8.80 4.30 -12.70
N ASP A 90 -8.90 5.53 -12.18
CA ASP A 90 -7.79 6.19 -11.47
C ASP A 90 -7.89 6.00 -9.95
N SER A 91 -8.95 5.36 -9.48
CA SER A 91 -9.25 5.31 -8.06
C SER A 91 -9.46 3.90 -7.54
N ARG A 92 -8.93 2.90 -8.23
CA ARG A 92 -9.10 1.51 -7.80
C ARG A 92 -7.93 0.64 -8.23
N ILE A 93 -7.56 -0.28 -7.37
CA ILE A 93 -6.56 -1.31 -7.69
C ILE A 93 -7.20 -2.69 -7.59
N ILE A 94 -6.59 -3.65 -8.27
CA ILE A 94 -6.99 -5.05 -8.24
C ILE A 94 -5.87 -5.82 -7.55
N ILE A 95 -6.23 -6.63 -6.55
CA ILE A 95 -5.32 -7.49 -5.83
C ILE A 95 -5.73 -8.92 -6.13
N LYS A 96 -4.86 -9.68 -6.77
CA LYS A 96 -5.11 -11.09 -7.10
C LYS A 96 -4.08 -11.96 -6.41
N THR A 97 -4.49 -13.17 -6.04
CA THR A 97 -3.51 -14.18 -5.64
C THR A 97 -2.84 -14.71 -6.89
N THR A 98 -1.57 -15.10 -6.78
CA THR A 98 -0.83 -15.67 -7.93
C THR A 98 -1.45 -16.96 -8.42
N SER A 99 -2.17 -17.67 -7.54
CA SER A 99 -2.90 -18.88 -7.92
C SER A 99 -4.16 -18.57 -8.74
N GLY A 100 -4.61 -17.32 -8.74
CA GLY A 100 -5.83 -16.91 -9.45
C GLY A 100 -7.12 -17.24 -8.74
N LYS A 101 -7.08 -17.82 -7.55
CA LYS A 101 -8.28 -18.25 -6.82
C LYS A 101 -9.04 -17.10 -6.19
N ASN A 102 -8.35 -16.05 -5.78
CA ASN A 102 -8.97 -14.92 -5.10
C ASN A 102 -8.64 -13.63 -5.82
N ARG A 103 -9.62 -12.74 -5.84
CA ARG A 103 -9.48 -11.42 -6.43
C ARG A 103 -10.19 -10.41 -5.54
N PHE A 104 -9.49 -9.34 -5.20
CA PHE A 104 -10.03 -8.25 -4.41
C PHE A 104 -9.91 -6.97 -5.20
N THR A 105 -10.87 -6.07 -5.03
CA THR A 105 -10.74 -4.70 -5.52
C THR A 105 -10.67 -3.79 -4.32
N ALA A 106 -9.89 -2.72 -4.43
CA ALA A 106 -9.77 -1.75 -3.37
C ALA A 106 -9.84 -0.34 -3.96
N ASP A 107 -10.67 0.49 -3.37
CA ASP A 107 -10.71 1.90 -3.72
C ASP A 107 -9.44 2.56 -3.20
N THR A 108 -8.94 3.52 -3.95
CA THR A 108 -7.71 4.23 -3.59
C THR A 108 -7.97 5.72 -3.58
N LEU A 109 -7.11 6.44 -2.84
CA LEU A 109 -7.05 7.90 -2.91
C LEU A 109 -5.78 8.28 -3.67
N PRO A 110 -5.78 9.47 -4.32
CA PRO A 110 -4.55 9.95 -4.96
C PRO A 110 -3.42 10.07 -3.97
N ALA A 111 -2.20 9.75 -4.39
CA ALA A 111 -1.02 9.85 -3.55
C ALA A 111 -0.83 11.25 -2.97
N ASP A 112 -1.21 12.27 -3.72
CA ASP A 112 -1.08 13.66 -3.29
C ASP A 112 -1.93 13.99 -2.07
N ASN A 113 -2.94 13.17 -1.78
CA ASN A 113 -3.77 13.36 -0.60
C ASN A 113 -3.06 12.94 0.68
N PHE A 114 -1.99 12.17 0.57
CA PHE A 114 -1.25 11.70 1.75
C PHE A 114 -0.30 12.80 2.23
N PRO A 115 -0.52 13.34 3.44
CA PRO A 115 0.37 14.39 3.95
C PRO A 115 1.75 13.82 4.28
N ARG A 116 2.79 14.49 3.80
CA ARG A 116 4.16 14.07 4.00
C ARG A 116 4.88 15.03 4.94
N PHE A 117 4.56 14.91 6.20
CA PHE A 117 5.08 15.85 7.22
C PHE A 117 6.59 15.74 7.41
N ALA A 118 7.12 14.55 7.30
CA ALA A 118 8.51 14.30 7.60
C ALA A 118 9.39 14.12 6.39
N ALA A 119 8.82 13.76 5.25
CA ALA A 119 9.58 13.33 4.08
C ALA A 119 9.99 14.45 3.14
N GLU A 120 9.40 15.60 3.26
CA GLU A 120 9.59 16.68 2.30
C GLU A 120 11.03 17.16 2.21
N LYS A 121 11.78 17.04 3.27
CA LYS A 121 13.16 17.49 3.28
C LYS A 121 14.15 16.45 2.78
N SER A 122 13.69 15.27 2.52
CA SER A 122 14.57 14.26 1.95
C SER A 122 14.70 14.43 0.44
N GLY A 123 13.89 15.31 -0.08
CA GLY A 123 13.99 15.70 -1.48
C GLY A 123 13.72 14.59 -2.44
#